data_21175537a9c07a57b5d5d5e85d73219b
#
_entry.id   21175537a9c07a57b5d5d5e85d73219b
#
_cell.length_a   1.000
_cell.length_b   1.000
_cell.length_c   1.000
_cell.angle_alpha   90.00
_cell.angle_beta   90.00
_cell.angle_gamma   90.00
#
_symmetry.space_group_name_H-M   'P 1'
#
loop_
_entity.id
_entity.type
_entity.pdbx_description
1 polymer ?
#
loop_
_entity_poly.entity_id
_entity_poly.type
_entity_poly.pdbx_seq_one_letter_code
_entity_poly.pdbx_strand_id
1 'polypeptide(L)'
;MSMTAGYSDWIKSKQSKRVWLADSMTALAQFAYINPLYKVMHWYEKDSRRVKCWIDEGKRCFHCEKNVPQIKEYTYGIYPSVGSEIHYLSTTLSTHTVFQTLFRQILDEGKNPCDILFKVNRGKIEVVAGEPVNGYSLEATDEPVFKSEKERPSLFTEGKYLMPQDMVSALRPFDGEPMNMLDLFLKIKELFPSIPENDIRKYAIKLCENGVLDLRKAVESVE
;
A
#
# COMPACT_ATOMS: atom_id res chain seq x y z
N MET A 1 19.23 2.90 26.12
CA MET A 1 19.76 4.17 25.55
C MET A 1 19.26 4.23 24.12
N SER A 2 18.31 5.11 23.83
CA SER A 2 17.75 5.26 22.48
C SER A 2 18.75 6.05 21.62
N MET A 3 19.36 5.38 20.67
CA MET A 3 20.18 6.05 19.64
C MET A 3 19.25 6.54 18.53
N THR A 4 18.66 7.71 18.72
CA THR A 4 17.95 8.44 17.65
C THR A 4 18.85 9.50 17.00
N ALA A 5 20.16 9.34 17.08
CA ALA A 5 21.11 10.27 16.51
C ALA A 5 21.09 10.14 14.96
N GLY A 6 20.54 11.14 14.29
CA GLY A 6 20.59 11.28 12.84
C GLY A 6 19.29 11.16 12.07
N TYR A 7 18.17 10.86 12.72
CA TYR A 7 16.87 10.80 12.08
C TYR A 7 16.05 12.07 12.36
N SER A 8 15.41 12.58 11.33
CA SER A 8 14.45 13.68 11.49
C SER A 8 13.06 13.12 11.83
N ASP A 9 12.25 13.95 12.44
CA ASP A 9 10.85 13.62 12.63
C ASP A 9 10.07 13.71 11.30
N TRP A 10 9.07 12.86 11.15
CA TRP A 10 8.10 12.97 10.08
C TRP A 10 7.31 14.27 10.21
N ILE A 11 7.18 15.01 9.09
CA ILE A 11 6.27 16.15 9.03
C ILE A 11 4.84 15.59 8.93
N LYS A 12 3.98 15.96 9.87
CA LYS A 12 2.59 15.49 9.96
C LYS A 12 1.61 16.55 9.50
N SER A 13 0.63 16.15 8.71
CA SER A 13 -0.49 17.03 8.37
C SER A 13 -1.34 17.33 9.61
N LYS A 14 -1.74 18.58 9.80
CA LYS A 14 -2.65 18.98 10.88
C LYS A 14 -4.09 18.48 10.70
N GLN A 15 -4.50 18.18 9.47
CA GLN A 15 -5.89 17.84 9.11
C GLN A 15 -6.08 16.39 8.69
N SER A 16 -5.00 15.64 8.52
CA SER A 16 -5.06 14.25 8.05
C SER A 16 -3.93 13.45 8.67
N LYS A 17 -4.03 12.13 8.63
CA LYS A 17 -2.95 11.23 9.06
C LYS A 17 -1.79 11.15 8.03
N ARG A 18 -1.67 12.08 7.10
CA ARG A 18 -0.59 12.10 6.11
C ARG A 18 0.72 12.57 6.71
N VAL A 19 1.79 11.93 6.27
CA VAL A 19 3.16 12.27 6.65
C VAL A 19 4.06 12.35 5.43
N TRP A 20 5.13 13.15 5.55
CA TRP A 20 6.17 13.27 4.52
C TRP A 20 7.50 13.69 5.17
N LEU A 21 8.58 13.61 4.42
CA LEU A 21 9.89 14.14 4.78
C LEU A 21 10.21 15.36 3.91
N ALA A 22 10.91 16.32 4.47
CA ALA A 22 11.55 17.36 3.68
C ALA A 22 12.68 16.76 2.83
N ASP A 23 13.08 17.46 1.79
CA ASP A 23 14.16 17.01 0.91
C ASP A 23 15.46 16.81 1.71
N SER A 24 16.19 15.75 1.36
CA SER A 24 17.43 15.32 2.02
C SER A 24 17.27 14.88 3.48
N MET A 25 16.06 14.67 3.94
CA MET A 25 15.79 14.19 5.29
C MET A 25 15.58 12.68 5.33
N THR A 26 15.84 12.11 6.49
CA THR A 26 15.74 10.68 6.77
C THR A 26 14.93 10.46 8.04
N ALA A 27 14.05 9.47 8.05
CA ALA A 27 13.32 9.03 9.24
C ALA A 27 13.12 7.51 9.24
N LEU A 28 12.84 6.97 10.42
CA LEU A 28 12.46 5.57 10.56
C LEU A 28 10.97 5.38 10.29
N ALA A 29 10.62 4.26 9.68
CA ALA A 29 9.24 3.82 9.52
C ALA A 29 9.16 2.29 9.54
N GLN A 30 8.08 1.78 10.11
CA GLN A 30 7.63 0.41 9.92
C GLN A 30 6.40 0.43 9.02
N PHE A 31 6.35 -0.41 8.00
CA PHE A 31 5.17 -0.52 7.15
C PHE A 31 4.09 -1.35 7.85
N ALA A 32 2.88 -0.84 7.86
CA ALA A 32 1.71 -1.57 8.35
C ALA A 32 1.29 -2.66 7.34
N TYR A 33 1.51 -2.38 6.06
CA TYR A 33 1.28 -3.28 4.92
C TYR A 33 2.15 -2.84 3.73
N ILE A 34 2.50 -3.78 2.86
CA ILE A 34 3.37 -3.51 1.69
C ILE A 34 2.59 -3.19 0.41
N ASN A 35 1.29 -3.53 0.38
CA ASN A 35 0.43 -3.23 -0.77
C ASN A 35 -0.23 -1.86 -0.57
N PRO A 36 0.12 -0.84 -1.35
CA PRO A 36 -0.37 0.50 -1.14
C PRO A 36 -1.81 0.66 -1.63
N LEU A 37 -2.51 1.64 -1.07
CA LEU A 37 -3.71 2.17 -1.70
C LEU A 37 -3.33 2.90 -2.97
N TYR A 38 -4.02 2.60 -4.06
CA TYR A 38 -3.78 3.19 -5.36
C TYR A 38 -4.89 4.18 -5.72
N LYS A 39 -4.49 5.32 -6.29
CA LYS A 39 -5.43 6.31 -6.83
C LYS A 39 -4.88 6.92 -8.11
N VAL A 40 -5.76 7.15 -9.08
CA VAL A 40 -5.47 8.01 -10.21
C VAL A 40 -5.91 9.43 -9.87
N MET A 41 -5.00 10.37 -10.06
CA MET A 41 -5.21 11.78 -9.83
C MET A 41 -4.92 12.55 -11.12
N HIS A 42 -5.53 13.72 -11.30
CA HIS A 42 -5.14 14.68 -12.32
C HIS A 42 -4.21 15.73 -11.74
N TRP A 43 -3.19 16.08 -12.48
CA TRP A 43 -2.22 17.10 -12.09
C TRP A 43 -2.43 18.40 -12.87
N TYR A 44 -2.67 19.47 -12.16
CA TYR A 44 -2.72 20.82 -12.70
C TYR A 44 -1.43 21.56 -12.38
N GLU A 45 -0.56 21.68 -13.37
CA GLU A 45 0.78 22.25 -13.21
C GLU A 45 0.73 23.71 -12.73
N LYS A 46 -0.14 24.51 -13.32
CA LYS A 46 -0.27 25.95 -12.99
C LYS A 46 -0.58 26.19 -11.52
N ASP A 47 -1.39 25.35 -10.93
CA ASP A 47 -1.88 25.53 -9.55
C ASP A 47 -1.17 24.56 -8.58
N SER A 48 -0.23 23.76 -9.07
CA SER A 48 0.38 22.65 -8.31
C SER A 48 -0.66 21.81 -7.56
N ARG A 49 -1.82 21.59 -8.19
CA ARG A 49 -3.01 20.98 -7.58
C ARG A 49 -3.26 19.58 -8.11
N ARG A 50 -3.58 18.68 -7.20
CA ARG A 50 -4.04 17.31 -7.52
C ARG A 50 -5.55 17.23 -7.34
N VAL A 51 -6.22 16.64 -8.33
CA VAL A 51 -7.67 16.39 -8.30
C VAL A 51 -7.91 14.92 -8.58
N LYS A 52 -8.81 14.30 -7.83
CA LYS A 52 -9.15 12.88 -7.99
C LYS A 52 -9.70 12.61 -9.39
N CYS A 53 -9.23 11.55 -10.02
CA CYS A 53 -9.86 11.00 -11.21
C CYS A 53 -11.06 10.12 -10.81
N TRP A 54 -12.18 10.27 -11.51
CA TRP A 54 -13.41 9.53 -11.23
C TRP A 54 -13.58 8.28 -12.07
N ILE A 55 -12.68 8.06 -13.06
CA ILE A 55 -12.74 6.88 -13.94
C ILE A 55 -12.60 5.58 -13.16
N ASP A 56 -11.74 5.54 -12.13
CA ASP A 56 -11.54 4.36 -11.30
C ASP A 56 -12.81 3.95 -10.53
N GLU A 57 -13.78 4.86 -10.39
CA GLU A 57 -15.09 4.60 -9.79
C GLU A 57 -16.16 4.30 -10.84
N GLY A 58 -15.78 4.08 -12.10
CA GLY A 58 -16.73 3.87 -13.20
C GLY A 58 -17.54 5.12 -13.58
N LYS A 59 -17.11 6.30 -13.12
CA LYS A 59 -17.81 7.56 -13.37
C LYS A 59 -17.12 8.36 -14.46
N ARG A 60 -17.92 9.15 -15.18
CA ARG A 60 -17.41 10.11 -16.15
C ARG A 60 -16.50 11.15 -15.45
N CYS A 61 -15.33 11.39 -15.99
CA CYS A 61 -14.38 12.34 -15.43
C CYS A 61 -14.13 13.51 -16.39
N PHE A 62 -14.60 14.68 -16.00
CA PHE A 62 -14.44 15.93 -16.74
C PHE A 62 -12.95 16.28 -17.02
N HIS A 63 -12.04 15.91 -16.11
CA HIS A 63 -10.61 16.18 -16.28
C HIS A 63 -10.00 15.29 -17.35
N CYS A 64 -10.45 14.02 -17.46
CA CYS A 64 -10.05 13.13 -18.55
C CYS A 64 -10.53 13.66 -19.92
N GLU A 65 -11.76 14.17 -19.99
CA GLU A 65 -12.31 14.73 -21.22
C GLU A 65 -11.54 15.98 -21.70
N LYS A 66 -10.94 16.69 -20.75
CA LYS A 66 -10.06 17.83 -21.05
C LYS A 66 -8.59 17.46 -21.24
N ASN A 67 -8.28 16.16 -21.32
CA ASN A 67 -6.92 15.65 -21.46
C ASN A 67 -5.94 16.18 -20.38
N VAL A 68 -6.43 16.45 -19.17
CA VAL A 68 -5.57 16.84 -18.06
C VAL A 68 -4.69 15.64 -17.68
N PRO A 69 -3.36 15.80 -17.57
CA PRO A 69 -2.46 14.70 -17.27
C PRO A 69 -2.85 13.91 -16.04
N GLN A 70 -2.77 12.59 -16.13
CA GLN A 70 -3.01 11.68 -15.03
C GLN A 70 -1.70 11.33 -14.34
N ILE A 71 -1.73 11.26 -13.03
CA ILE A 71 -0.65 10.72 -12.21
C ILE A 71 -1.18 9.62 -11.31
N LYS A 72 -0.34 8.61 -11.07
CA LYS A 72 -0.64 7.53 -10.14
C LYS A 72 -0.09 7.88 -8.77
N GLU A 73 -0.94 7.89 -7.74
CA GLU A 73 -0.56 8.08 -6.35
C GLU A 73 -0.69 6.75 -5.60
N TYR A 74 0.37 6.32 -4.96
CA TYR A 74 0.45 5.13 -4.12
C TYR A 74 0.57 5.57 -2.66
N THR A 75 -0.34 5.11 -1.81
CA THR A 75 -0.38 5.50 -0.40
C THR A 75 -0.11 4.31 0.48
N TYR A 76 1.01 4.34 1.19
CA TYR A 76 1.41 3.32 2.15
C TYR A 76 0.97 3.69 3.56
N GLY A 77 0.50 2.70 4.32
CA GLY A 77 0.33 2.83 5.75
C GLY A 77 1.64 2.56 6.47
N ILE A 78 2.05 3.47 7.33
CA ILE A 78 3.29 3.34 8.10
C ILE A 78 3.08 3.70 9.58
N TYR A 79 3.90 3.13 10.44
CA TYR A 79 4.10 3.58 11.82
C TYR A 79 5.36 4.46 11.83
N PRO A 80 5.24 5.78 12.04
CA PRO A 80 6.38 6.70 12.00
C PRO A 80 7.18 6.73 13.31
N SER A 81 6.70 6.10 14.39
CA SER A 81 7.39 6.01 15.68
C SER A 81 6.75 4.95 16.57
N VAL A 82 7.44 4.60 17.65
CA VAL A 82 6.89 3.73 18.72
C VAL A 82 5.58 4.32 19.26
N GLY A 83 4.59 3.46 19.47
CA GLY A 83 3.30 3.87 20.02
C GLY A 83 2.40 4.66 19.06
N SER A 84 2.87 4.99 17.84
CA SER A 84 2.05 5.71 16.88
C SER A 84 0.93 4.83 16.32
N GLU A 85 -0.15 5.49 15.89
CA GLU A 85 -1.14 4.91 15.01
C GLU A 85 -0.64 4.92 13.56
N ILE A 86 -1.40 4.29 12.65
CA ILE A 86 -1.06 4.27 11.22
C ILE A 86 -1.18 5.69 10.64
N HIS A 87 -0.13 6.09 9.95
CA HIS A 87 -0.07 7.30 9.14
C HIS A 87 0.12 6.93 7.66
N TYR A 88 -0.11 7.87 6.77
CA TYR A 88 -0.14 7.64 5.33
C TYR A 88 0.97 8.39 4.62
N LEU A 89 1.85 7.63 3.96
CA LEU A 89 2.90 8.14 3.08
C LEU A 89 2.45 8.01 1.63
N SER A 90 2.18 9.14 0.98
CA SER A 90 1.84 9.16 -0.45
C SER A 90 3.10 9.26 -1.30
N THR A 91 3.17 8.42 -2.33
CA THR A 91 4.34 8.28 -3.20
C THR A 91 3.95 8.32 -4.67
N THR A 92 4.94 8.54 -5.53
CA THR A 92 4.82 8.42 -7.00
C THR A 92 5.08 7.00 -7.46
N LEU A 93 4.84 6.72 -8.74
CA LEU A 93 5.16 5.43 -9.36
C LEU A 93 6.63 5.04 -9.19
N SER A 94 7.56 5.99 -9.38
CA SER A 94 9.00 5.72 -9.26
C SER A 94 9.37 5.26 -7.84
N THR A 95 8.89 5.96 -6.82
CA THR A 95 9.09 5.54 -5.42
C THR A 95 8.42 4.19 -5.14
N HIS A 96 7.20 3.99 -5.65
CA HIS A 96 6.50 2.71 -5.51
C HIS A 96 7.32 1.55 -6.08
N THR A 97 7.90 1.72 -7.26
CA THR A 97 8.75 0.70 -7.88
C THR A 97 9.96 0.37 -7.02
N VAL A 98 10.65 1.39 -6.48
CA VAL A 98 11.79 1.18 -5.57
C VAL A 98 11.37 0.39 -4.33
N PHE A 99 10.24 0.76 -3.70
CA PHE A 99 9.74 0.06 -2.52
C PHE A 99 9.38 -1.40 -2.82
N GLN A 100 8.65 -1.64 -3.91
CA GLN A 100 8.25 -3.00 -4.28
C GLN A 100 9.42 -3.90 -4.64
N THR A 101 10.48 -3.35 -5.25
CA THR A 101 11.70 -4.11 -5.53
C THR A 101 12.34 -4.61 -4.24
N LEU A 102 12.50 -3.73 -3.25
CA LEU A 102 13.08 -4.12 -1.96
C LEU A 102 12.16 -5.10 -1.19
N PHE A 103 10.84 -4.85 -1.19
CA PHE A 103 9.91 -5.75 -0.51
C PHE A 103 9.93 -7.16 -1.10
N ARG A 104 10.03 -7.30 -2.43
CA ARG A 104 10.17 -8.60 -3.08
C ARG A 104 11.45 -9.31 -2.67
N GLN A 105 12.60 -8.61 -2.66
CA GLN A 105 13.86 -9.19 -2.21
C GLN A 105 13.75 -9.74 -0.78
N ILE A 106 13.13 -8.99 0.13
CA ILE A 106 12.92 -9.42 1.52
C ILE A 106 11.98 -10.62 1.61
N LEU A 107 10.91 -10.65 0.80
CA LEU A 107 9.99 -11.79 0.73
C LEU A 107 10.67 -13.03 0.15
N ASP A 108 11.52 -12.88 -0.86
CA ASP A 108 12.31 -13.97 -1.46
C ASP A 108 13.31 -14.57 -0.45
N GLU A 109 13.77 -13.77 0.53
CA GLU A 109 14.55 -14.23 1.69
C GLU A 109 13.69 -14.93 2.76
N GLY A 110 12.38 -15.08 2.56
CA GLY A 110 11.45 -15.67 3.52
C GLY A 110 11.10 -14.77 4.71
N LYS A 111 11.40 -13.48 4.62
CA LYS A 111 11.10 -12.49 5.68
C LYS A 111 9.84 -11.69 5.32
N ASN A 112 9.14 -11.18 6.33
CA ASN A 112 8.01 -10.27 6.12
C ASN A 112 8.49 -8.81 6.22
N PRO A 113 8.37 -7.99 5.16
CA PRO A 113 8.78 -6.59 5.21
C PRO A 113 8.07 -5.76 6.30
N CYS A 114 6.87 -6.17 6.72
CA CYS A 114 6.17 -5.49 7.82
C CYS A 114 6.82 -5.73 9.20
N ASP A 115 7.71 -6.72 9.32
CA ASP A 115 8.46 -7.04 10.54
C ASP A 115 9.89 -6.45 10.51
N ILE A 116 10.11 -5.49 9.62
CA ILE A 116 11.39 -4.78 9.48
C ILE A 116 11.16 -3.29 9.68
N LEU A 117 12.06 -2.67 10.43
CA LEU A 117 12.13 -1.21 10.52
C LEU A 117 12.99 -0.68 9.37
N PHE A 118 12.46 0.29 8.64
CA PHE A 118 13.14 0.90 7.51
C PHE A 118 13.58 2.31 7.83
N LYS A 119 14.78 2.63 7.38
CA LYS A 119 15.24 3.98 7.19
C LYS A 119 14.70 4.49 5.86
N VAL A 120 13.88 5.51 5.90
CA VAL A 120 13.25 6.14 4.74
C VAL A 120 14.01 7.42 4.44
N ASN A 121 14.59 7.51 3.25
CA ASN A 121 15.36 8.69 2.83
C ASN A 121 14.57 9.45 1.76
N ARG A 122 14.44 10.75 1.91
CA ARG A 122 13.87 11.64 0.90
C ARG A 122 14.99 12.25 0.06
N GLY A 123 14.96 12.05 -1.26
CA GLY A 123 16.02 12.58 -2.14
C GLY A 123 15.85 12.15 -3.57
N LYS A 124 16.94 12.20 -4.32
CA LYS A 124 16.99 11.66 -5.67
C LYS A 124 17.03 10.15 -5.63
N ILE A 125 16.17 9.52 -6.41
CA ILE A 125 16.15 8.07 -6.63
C ILE A 125 16.42 7.77 -8.10
N GLU A 126 17.17 6.71 -8.36
CA GLU A 126 17.40 6.21 -9.71
C GLU A 126 16.14 5.51 -10.22
N VAL A 127 15.84 5.70 -11.49
CA VAL A 127 14.75 5.02 -12.18
C VAL A 127 15.31 4.23 -13.35
N VAL A 128 14.65 3.12 -13.68
CA VAL A 128 15.13 2.14 -14.69
C VAL A 128 15.40 2.77 -16.06
N ALA A 129 14.69 3.85 -16.37
CA ALA A 129 14.91 4.58 -17.63
C ALA A 129 14.65 6.07 -17.41
N GLY A 130 15.71 6.85 -17.35
CA GLY A 130 15.60 8.31 -17.24
C GLY A 130 16.54 8.93 -16.23
N GLU A 131 16.38 10.24 -16.02
CA GLU A 131 17.14 10.98 -15.03
C GLU A 131 16.61 10.71 -13.61
N PRO A 132 17.48 10.81 -12.59
CA PRO A 132 17.07 10.64 -11.20
C PRO A 132 15.93 11.61 -10.82
N VAL A 133 14.87 11.08 -10.23
CA VAL A 133 13.70 11.87 -9.81
C VAL A 133 13.63 12.02 -8.30
N ASN A 134 12.94 13.05 -7.82
CA ASN A 134 12.71 13.19 -6.40
C ASN A 134 11.72 12.12 -5.91
N GLY A 135 12.13 11.38 -4.88
CA GLY A 135 11.35 10.29 -4.35
C GLY A 135 11.78 9.90 -2.95
N TYR A 136 11.39 8.68 -2.57
CA TYR A 136 11.86 8.05 -1.34
C TYR A 136 12.58 6.76 -1.67
N SER A 137 13.67 6.49 -0.95
CA SER A 137 14.33 5.19 -0.93
C SER A 137 14.21 4.56 0.45
N LEU A 138 14.38 3.23 0.52
CA LEU A 138 14.31 2.44 1.73
C LEU A 138 15.64 1.73 1.96
N GLU A 139 16.02 1.63 3.22
CA GLU A 139 17.13 0.82 3.69
C GLU A 139 16.64 0.02 4.90
N ALA A 140 16.70 -1.31 4.84
CA ALA A 140 16.32 -2.17 5.96
C ALA A 140 17.32 -1.97 7.12
N THR A 141 16.82 -1.98 8.34
CA THR A 141 17.66 -1.84 9.55
C THR A 141 17.54 -3.10 10.41
N ASP A 142 18.52 -3.29 11.28
CA ASP A 142 18.48 -4.33 12.32
C ASP A 142 17.86 -3.81 13.63
N GLU A 143 17.30 -2.59 13.60
CA GLU A 143 16.66 -2.00 14.79
C GLU A 143 15.31 -2.69 15.08
N PRO A 144 14.92 -2.75 16.35
CA PRO A 144 13.62 -3.32 16.72
C PRO A 144 12.46 -2.58 16.08
N VAL A 145 11.47 -3.32 15.59
CA VAL A 145 10.23 -2.75 15.03
C VAL A 145 9.42 -1.98 16.06
N PHE A 146 8.67 -1.00 15.61
CA PHE A 146 7.81 -0.18 16.46
C PHE A 146 6.59 -0.95 17.01
N LYS A 147 6.10 -1.93 16.22
CA LYS A 147 4.98 -2.80 16.59
C LYS A 147 5.24 -4.22 16.12
N SER A 148 5.10 -5.16 17.03
CA SER A 148 5.07 -6.59 16.70
C SER A 148 3.81 -6.93 15.87
N GLU A 149 3.79 -8.08 15.22
CA GLU A 149 2.63 -8.54 14.45
C GLU A 149 1.34 -8.56 15.29
N LYS A 150 1.43 -8.95 16.56
CA LYS A 150 0.30 -9.01 17.49
C LYS A 150 -0.26 -7.64 17.86
N GLU A 151 0.57 -6.61 17.82
CA GLU A 151 0.20 -5.23 18.19
C GLU A 151 -0.29 -4.42 16.98
N ARG A 152 -0.07 -4.92 15.76
CA ARG A 152 -0.60 -4.26 14.58
C ARG A 152 -2.11 -4.45 14.51
N PRO A 153 -2.90 -3.36 14.49
CA PRO A 153 -4.34 -3.48 14.36
C PRO A 153 -4.66 -4.13 13.03
N SER A 154 -5.70 -4.97 13.03
CA SER A 154 -6.27 -5.46 11.80
C SER A 154 -6.62 -4.27 10.90
N LEU A 155 -6.20 -4.32 9.64
CA LEU A 155 -6.50 -3.29 8.63
C LEU A 155 -8.01 -3.00 8.50
N PHE A 156 -8.86 -3.87 9.03
CA PHE A 156 -10.32 -3.75 9.01
C PHE A 156 -10.95 -3.05 10.22
N THR A 157 -10.25 -2.95 11.34
CA THR A 157 -10.84 -2.39 12.58
C THR A 157 -11.03 -0.88 12.49
N GLU A 158 -10.33 -0.18 11.62
CA GLU A 158 -10.46 1.27 11.46
C GLU A 158 -11.52 1.70 10.42
N GLY A 159 -12.31 0.78 9.88
CA GLY A 159 -13.50 1.08 9.08
C GLY A 159 -13.30 1.82 7.76
N LYS A 160 -12.07 2.11 7.36
CA LYS A 160 -11.72 2.94 6.21
C LYS A 160 -10.85 2.26 5.15
N TYR A 161 -10.54 0.99 5.30
CA TYR A 161 -9.65 0.34 4.36
C TYR A 161 -10.42 -0.20 3.18
N LEU A 162 -10.28 0.56 2.14
CA LEU A 162 -10.37 0.06 0.78
C LEU A 162 -9.29 -1.01 0.64
N MET A 163 -9.67 -2.18 0.19
CA MET A 163 -8.72 -3.19 -0.24
C MET A 163 -7.72 -2.54 -1.20
N PRO A 164 -6.45 -2.93 -1.14
CA PRO A 164 -5.50 -2.48 -2.13
C PRO A 164 -6.07 -2.74 -3.52
N GLN A 165 -6.07 -1.73 -4.40
CA GLN A 165 -6.60 -1.88 -5.75
C GLN A 165 -5.90 -3.02 -6.50
N ASP A 166 -4.62 -3.23 -6.19
CA ASP A 166 -3.82 -4.33 -6.75
C ASP A 166 -4.37 -5.70 -6.36
N MET A 167 -4.91 -5.85 -5.13
CA MET A 167 -5.58 -7.08 -4.70
C MET A 167 -6.86 -7.32 -5.50
N VAL A 168 -7.70 -6.30 -5.64
CA VAL A 168 -8.91 -6.39 -6.45
C VAL A 168 -8.56 -6.75 -7.89
N SER A 169 -7.54 -6.10 -8.46
CA SER A 169 -7.09 -6.36 -9.83
C SER A 169 -6.51 -7.77 -10.00
N ALA A 170 -5.72 -8.24 -9.02
CA ALA A 170 -5.12 -9.57 -9.05
C ALA A 170 -6.15 -10.70 -8.87
N LEU A 171 -7.28 -10.42 -8.20
CA LEU A 171 -8.33 -11.41 -7.96
C LEU A 171 -9.44 -11.39 -9.01
N ARG A 172 -9.55 -10.33 -9.83
CA ARG A 172 -10.53 -10.26 -10.93
C ARG A 172 -10.54 -11.45 -11.88
N PRO A 173 -9.39 -12.06 -12.26
CA PRO A 173 -9.40 -13.25 -13.11
C PRO A 173 -10.13 -14.46 -12.49
N PHE A 174 -10.37 -14.45 -11.18
CA PHE A 174 -11.10 -15.50 -10.46
C PHE A 174 -12.58 -15.18 -10.27
N ASP A 175 -13.04 -14.04 -10.79
CA ASP A 175 -14.47 -13.67 -10.76
C ASP A 175 -15.29 -14.66 -11.62
N GLY A 176 -16.32 -15.24 -10.99
CA GLY A 176 -17.14 -16.26 -11.62
C GLY A 176 -16.55 -17.66 -11.66
N GLU A 177 -15.34 -17.89 -11.10
CA GLU A 177 -14.76 -19.21 -10.97
C GLU A 177 -15.46 -20.04 -9.87
N PRO A 178 -15.61 -21.38 -10.05
CA PRO A 178 -16.13 -22.27 -9.02
C PRO A 178 -15.09 -22.41 -7.90
N MET A 179 -15.18 -21.54 -6.92
CA MET A 179 -14.23 -21.43 -5.82
C MET A 179 -14.99 -21.28 -4.51
N ASN A 180 -14.54 -21.96 -3.46
CA ASN A 180 -15.07 -21.76 -2.12
C ASN A 180 -14.26 -20.68 -1.36
N MET A 181 -14.78 -20.27 -0.19
CA MET A 181 -14.14 -19.23 0.63
C MET A 181 -12.74 -19.62 1.12
N LEU A 182 -12.47 -20.91 1.32
CA LEU A 182 -11.15 -21.38 1.74
C LEU A 182 -10.15 -21.25 0.59
N ASP A 183 -10.56 -21.63 -0.62
CA ASP A 183 -9.70 -21.49 -1.81
C ASP A 183 -9.38 -20.03 -2.09
N LEU A 184 -10.37 -19.14 -1.97
CA LEU A 184 -10.15 -17.69 -2.08
C LEU A 184 -9.16 -17.19 -1.01
N PHE A 185 -9.32 -17.63 0.23
CA PHE A 185 -8.39 -17.31 1.32
C PHE A 185 -6.96 -17.75 1.00
N LEU A 186 -6.79 -19.01 0.55
CA LEU A 186 -5.47 -19.52 0.18
C LEU A 186 -4.87 -18.77 -1.00
N LYS A 187 -5.69 -18.40 -1.97
CA LYS A 187 -5.26 -17.61 -3.14
C LYS A 187 -4.81 -16.20 -2.76
N ILE A 188 -5.55 -15.53 -1.88
CA ILE A 188 -5.13 -14.22 -1.35
C ILE A 188 -3.82 -14.36 -0.59
N LYS A 189 -3.66 -15.41 0.23
CA LYS A 189 -2.44 -15.66 0.99
C LYS A 189 -1.23 -15.92 0.09
N GLU A 190 -1.43 -16.66 -1.00
CA GLU A 190 -0.38 -16.92 -2.00
C GLU A 190 0.06 -15.63 -2.70
N LEU A 191 -0.89 -14.81 -3.14
CA LEU A 191 -0.61 -13.58 -3.88
C LEU A 191 -0.10 -12.43 -2.99
N PHE A 192 -0.50 -12.43 -1.72
CA PHE A 192 -0.22 -11.35 -0.76
C PHE A 192 0.26 -11.92 0.59
N PRO A 193 1.42 -12.58 0.64
CA PRO A 193 1.91 -13.29 1.84
C PRO A 193 2.15 -12.40 3.05
N SER A 194 2.32 -11.10 2.86
CA SER A 194 2.52 -10.12 3.94
C SER A 194 1.24 -9.70 4.66
N ILE A 195 0.06 -10.10 4.17
CA ILE A 195 -1.21 -9.76 4.82
C ILE A 195 -1.46 -10.76 5.97
N PRO A 196 -1.74 -10.29 7.20
CA PRO A 196 -2.09 -11.15 8.32
C PRO A 196 -3.29 -12.06 8.01
N GLU A 197 -3.27 -13.30 8.46
CA GLU A 197 -4.33 -14.30 8.15
C GLU A 197 -5.75 -13.83 8.55
N ASN A 198 -5.87 -13.17 9.69
CA ASN A 198 -7.15 -12.63 10.15
C ASN A 198 -7.70 -11.57 9.19
N ASP A 199 -6.81 -10.81 8.54
CA ASP A 199 -7.21 -9.79 7.59
C ASP A 199 -7.54 -10.42 6.23
N ILE A 200 -6.83 -11.45 5.80
CA ILE A 200 -7.15 -12.21 4.57
C ILE A 200 -8.58 -12.73 4.61
N ARG A 201 -9.02 -13.32 5.75
CA ARG A 201 -10.40 -13.81 5.90
C ARG A 201 -11.43 -12.69 5.73
N LYS A 202 -11.18 -11.54 6.34
CA LYS A 202 -12.06 -10.37 6.24
C LYS A 202 -12.08 -9.80 4.83
N TYR A 203 -10.95 -9.79 4.12
CA TYR A 203 -10.87 -9.40 2.72
C TYR A 203 -11.70 -10.32 1.83
N ALA A 204 -11.53 -11.64 1.99
CA ALA A 204 -12.27 -12.62 1.23
C ALA A 204 -13.80 -12.43 1.39
N ILE A 205 -14.27 -12.27 2.62
CA ILE A 205 -15.69 -12.02 2.91
C ILE A 205 -16.14 -10.72 2.26
N LYS A 206 -15.42 -9.62 2.44
CA LYS A 206 -15.81 -8.31 1.87
C LYS A 206 -15.80 -8.27 0.35
N LEU A 207 -14.89 -8.99 -0.30
CA LEU A 207 -14.88 -9.10 -1.77
C LEU A 207 -16.18 -9.69 -2.29
N CYS A 208 -16.68 -10.72 -1.62
CA CYS A 208 -17.94 -11.37 -1.98
C CYS A 208 -19.16 -10.53 -1.57
N GLU A 209 -19.21 -9.98 -0.34
CA GLU A 209 -20.32 -9.15 0.15
C GLU A 209 -20.51 -7.88 -0.68
N ASN A 210 -19.43 -7.27 -1.15
CA ASN A 210 -19.48 -6.05 -1.96
C ASN A 210 -19.68 -6.34 -3.45
N GLY A 211 -19.89 -7.60 -3.84
CA GLY A 211 -20.05 -7.98 -5.25
C GLY A 211 -18.82 -7.70 -6.12
N VAL A 212 -17.64 -7.62 -5.53
CA VAL A 212 -16.37 -7.46 -6.26
C VAL A 212 -15.94 -8.78 -6.89
N LEU A 213 -16.26 -9.90 -6.20
CA LEU A 213 -16.11 -11.25 -6.69
C LEU A 213 -17.42 -12.02 -6.52
N ASP A 214 -17.83 -12.68 -7.58
CA ASP A 214 -18.93 -13.65 -7.57
C ASP A 214 -18.34 -15.07 -7.61
N LEU A 215 -18.30 -15.73 -6.46
CA LEU A 215 -17.84 -17.10 -6.36
C LEU A 215 -19.00 -18.04 -6.66
N ARG A 216 -18.93 -18.74 -7.79
CA ARG A 216 -19.86 -19.80 -8.10
C ARG A 216 -19.59 -20.99 -7.20
N LYS A 217 -20.63 -21.51 -6.54
CA LYS A 217 -20.52 -22.77 -5.83
C LYS A 217 -20.11 -23.86 -6.82
N ALA A 218 -19.05 -24.61 -6.50
CA ALA A 218 -18.76 -25.85 -7.21
C ALA A 218 -20.06 -26.68 -7.21
N VAL A 219 -20.56 -26.99 -8.38
CA VAL A 219 -21.68 -27.94 -8.51
C VAL A 219 -21.09 -29.26 -8.04
N GLU A 220 -21.51 -29.74 -6.86
CA GLU A 220 -21.26 -31.11 -6.48
C GLU A 220 -21.92 -31.96 -7.57
N SER A 221 -21.12 -32.55 -8.42
CA SER A 221 -21.57 -33.59 -9.32
C SER A 221 -21.99 -34.76 -8.43
N VAL A 222 -23.27 -34.83 -8.20
CA VAL A 222 -23.93 -36.03 -7.66
C VAL A 222 -23.93 -37.03 -8.80
N GLU A 223 -22.96 -37.93 -8.80
CA GLU A 223 -23.05 -39.22 -9.47
C GLU A 223 -23.82 -40.22 -8.59
#